data_ac955146e2006e2f2e0eb69567c1c808
#
_entry.id   ac955146e2006e2f2e0eb69567c1c808
#
_cell.length_a   1.000
_cell.length_b   1.000
_cell.length_c   1.000
_cell.angle_alpha   90.00
_cell.angle_beta   90.00
_cell.angle_gamma   90.00
#
_symmetry.space_group_name_H-M   'P 1'
#
loop_
_entity.id
_entity.type
_entity.pdbx_description
1 polymer ?
#
loop_
_entity_poly.entity_id
_entity_poly.type
_entity_poly.pdbx_seq_one_letter_code
_entity_poly.pdbx_strand_id
1 'polypeptide(L)'
;ADLSAGELLTFFRGKKASPLEAAKDVLARIADLNDDVNVFRLIDEVGTLEDAKQSERRWFKGEPLGLVDGIPVSVKDVLLTKGWSTLWGSKLTSPDQPWDEDAPPVARLREYGAVFVGKTNTSEFHWKTVTDSPLTGITRNPWNPELTPGGSCGGAAVAVATGMGPLALGTDGRGSIRVPCSFTGVFGLKPTF
;
A
#
# COMPACT_ATOMS: atom_id res chain seq x y z
N ALA A 1 0.54 8.12 12.24
CA ALA A 1 0.57 8.13 10.77
C ALA A 1 1.86 8.73 10.19
N ASP A 2 2.53 9.63 10.90
CA ASP A 2 3.66 10.39 10.34
C ASP A 2 5.04 9.74 10.59
N LEU A 3 5.06 8.53 11.17
CA LEU A 3 6.29 7.80 11.42
C LEU A 3 6.72 6.99 10.21
N SER A 4 8.01 7.03 9.90
CA SER A 4 8.61 6.15 8.90
C SER A 4 8.61 4.69 9.36
N ALA A 5 8.77 3.74 8.44
CA ALA A 5 8.88 2.33 8.76
C ALA A 5 10.02 2.04 9.76
N GLY A 6 11.16 2.74 9.63
CA GLY A 6 12.30 2.59 10.56
C GLY A 6 12.00 3.08 11.98
N GLU A 7 11.28 4.18 12.10
CA GLU A 7 10.83 4.69 13.41
C GLU A 7 9.81 3.75 14.04
N LEU A 8 8.84 3.24 13.28
CA LEU A 8 7.88 2.25 13.77
C LEU A 8 8.59 0.99 14.31
N LEU A 9 9.55 0.44 13.57
CA LEU A 9 10.33 -0.72 14.03
C LEU A 9 11.10 -0.41 15.33
N THR A 10 11.63 0.80 15.44
CA THR A 10 12.31 1.25 16.67
C THR A 10 11.32 1.33 17.84
N PHE A 11 10.11 1.82 17.58
CA PHE A 11 9.04 1.91 18.60
C PHE A 11 8.52 0.52 19.00
N PHE A 12 8.33 -0.40 18.03
CA PHE A 12 7.93 -1.79 18.33
C PHE A 12 8.97 -2.49 19.20
N ARG A 13 10.27 -2.36 18.83
CA ARG A 13 11.38 -2.91 19.62
C ARG A 13 11.44 -2.33 21.03
N GLY A 14 11.19 -1.04 21.15
CA GLY A 14 11.18 -0.33 22.44
C GLY A 14 9.87 -0.44 23.20
N LYS A 15 8.86 -1.15 22.68
CA LYS A 15 7.50 -1.27 23.25
C LYS A 15 6.83 0.09 23.51
N LYS A 16 7.14 1.08 22.66
CA LYS A 16 6.55 2.44 22.73
C LYS A 16 5.31 2.57 21.86
N ALA A 17 5.15 1.68 20.92
CA ALA A 17 3.95 1.48 20.09
C ALA A 17 3.87 0.02 19.69
N SER A 18 2.71 -0.41 19.22
CA SER A 18 2.51 -1.77 18.72
C SER A 18 2.12 -1.79 17.24
N PRO A 19 2.33 -2.92 16.53
CA PRO A 19 1.81 -3.11 15.18
C PRO A 19 0.30 -2.88 15.08
N LEU A 20 -0.46 -3.26 16.11
CA LEU A 20 -1.91 -3.07 16.13
C LEU A 20 -2.29 -1.58 16.23
N GLU A 21 -1.59 -0.79 17.02
CA GLU A 21 -1.79 0.65 17.09
C GLU A 21 -1.45 1.32 15.76
N ALA A 22 -0.33 0.95 15.14
CA ALA A 22 0.06 1.47 13.83
C ALA A 22 -0.97 1.13 12.73
N ALA A 23 -1.48 -0.11 12.72
CA ALA A 23 -2.51 -0.52 11.77
C ALA A 23 -3.82 0.26 11.95
N LYS A 24 -4.27 0.45 13.20
CA LYS A 24 -5.46 1.25 13.51
C LYS A 24 -5.32 2.71 13.09
N ASP A 25 -4.15 3.31 13.32
CA ASP A 25 -3.86 4.69 12.93
C ASP A 25 -3.89 4.86 11.39
N VAL A 26 -3.31 3.91 10.66
CA VAL A 26 -3.35 3.88 9.20
C VAL A 26 -4.78 3.71 8.68
N LEU A 27 -5.57 2.79 9.24
CA LEU A 27 -6.97 2.58 8.84
C LEU A 27 -7.84 3.81 9.12
N ALA A 28 -7.63 4.48 10.26
CA ALA A 28 -8.32 5.74 10.56
C ALA A 28 -7.94 6.83 9.54
N ARG A 29 -6.67 6.97 9.20
CA ARG A 29 -6.22 7.93 8.18
C ARG A 29 -6.81 7.63 6.80
N ILE A 30 -6.95 6.35 6.44
CA ILE A 30 -7.62 5.94 5.20
C ILE A 30 -9.10 6.34 5.24
N ALA A 31 -9.80 6.06 6.33
CA ALA A 31 -11.20 6.42 6.48
C ALA A 31 -11.43 7.94 6.38
N ASP A 32 -10.49 8.75 6.89
CA ASP A 32 -10.61 10.20 6.86
C ASP A 32 -10.37 10.82 5.47
N LEU A 33 -9.48 10.23 4.66
CA LEU A 33 -8.97 10.91 3.46
C LEU A 33 -9.27 10.19 2.14
N ASN A 34 -9.55 8.89 2.15
CA ASN A 34 -9.64 8.12 0.90
C ASN A 34 -10.75 8.61 -0.04
N ASP A 35 -11.84 9.10 0.49
CA ASP A 35 -12.95 9.62 -0.33
C ASP A 35 -12.55 10.89 -1.09
N ASP A 36 -11.67 11.72 -0.52
CA ASP A 36 -11.20 12.97 -1.14
C ASP A 36 -10.16 12.73 -2.22
N VAL A 37 -9.24 11.79 -1.99
CA VAL A 37 -8.08 11.56 -2.89
C VAL A 37 -8.17 10.30 -3.73
N ASN A 38 -9.11 9.39 -3.44
CA ASN A 38 -9.38 8.14 -4.15
C ASN A 38 -8.12 7.30 -4.38
N VAL A 39 -7.59 6.78 -3.29
CA VAL A 39 -6.33 6.01 -3.27
C VAL A 39 -6.54 4.51 -3.38
N PHE A 40 -7.50 3.97 -2.63
CA PHE A 40 -7.71 2.53 -2.50
C PHE A 40 -8.94 2.04 -3.25
N ARG A 41 -8.77 0.96 -4.00
CA ARG A 41 -9.87 0.18 -4.57
C ARG A 41 -10.41 -0.86 -3.59
N LEU A 42 -9.52 -1.43 -2.79
CA LEU A 42 -9.85 -2.45 -1.79
C LEU A 42 -9.11 -2.10 -0.50
N ILE A 43 -9.84 -2.15 0.59
CA ILE A 43 -9.30 -2.03 1.96
C ILE A 43 -9.75 -3.28 2.71
N ASP A 44 -8.78 -4.00 3.31
CA ASP A 44 -9.07 -5.19 4.12
C ASP A 44 -8.86 -4.87 5.60
N GLU A 45 -9.82 -4.18 6.19
CA GLU A 45 -9.74 -3.78 7.60
C GLU A 45 -9.61 -4.98 8.54
N VAL A 46 -10.39 -6.04 8.29
CA VAL A 46 -10.42 -7.23 9.16
C VAL A 46 -9.09 -7.96 9.10
N GLY A 47 -8.59 -8.27 7.90
CA GLY A 47 -7.31 -8.94 7.71
C GLY A 47 -6.13 -8.11 8.23
N THR A 48 -6.14 -6.81 7.97
CA THR A 48 -5.12 -5.87 8.48
C THR A 48 -5.00 -5.93 10.00
N LEU A 49 -6.14 -5.85 10.71
CA LEU A 49 -6.14 -5.88 12.18
C LEU A 49 -5.75 -7.24 12.74
N GLU A 50 -6.12 -8.34 12.07
CA GLU A 50 -5.72 -9.68 12.51
C GLU A 50 -4.23 -9.92 12.32
N ASP A 51 -3.67 -9.57 11.16
CA ASP A 51 -2.23 -9.67 10.89
C ASP A 51 -1.42 -8.80 11.85
N ALA A 52 -1.90 -7.59 12.14
CA ALA A 52 -1.27 -6.69 13.09
C ALA A 52 -1.26 -7.25 14.53
N LYS A 53 -2.36 -7.90 14.97
CA LYS A 53 -2.40 -8.59 16.27
C LYS A 53 -1.42 -9.76 16.33
N GLN A 54 -1.28 -10.51 15.24
CA GLN A 54 -0.31 -11.60 15.18
C GLN A 54 1.12 -11.07 15.27
N SER A 55 1.44 -9.99 14.54
CA SER A 55 2.73 -9.31 14.61
C SER A 55 3.00 -8.76 16.02
N GLU A 56 2.03 -8.11 16.65
CA GLU A 56 2.15 -7.62 18.02
C GLU A 56 2.55 -8.73 18.99
N ARG A 57 1.92 -9.92 18.90
CA ARG A 57 2.28 -11.07 19.72
C ARG A 57 3.74 -11.53 19.50
N ARG A 58 4.23 -11.49 18.24
CA ARG A 58 5.63 -11.80 17.92
C ARG A 58 6.58 -10.76 18.54
N TRP A 59 6.29 -9.50 18.41
CA TRP A 59 7.10 -8.43 19.02
C TRP A 59 7.14 -8.53 20.55
N PHE A 60 6.02 -8.86 21.20
CA PHE A 60 6.00 -9.11 22.64
C PHE A 60 6.91 -10.26 23.08
N LYS A 61 7.01 -11.32 22.27
CA LYS A 61 7.90 -12.45 22.51
C LYS A 61 9.36 -12.18 22.13
N GLY A 62 9.63 -11.10 21.39
CA GLY A 62 10.97 -10.83 20.85
C GLY A 62 11.32 -11.66 19.61
N GLU A 63 10.32 -12.15 18.88
CA GLU A 63 10.44 -13.06 17.74
C GLU A 63 9.84 -12.45 16.45
N PRO A 64 10.21 -11.23 16.02
CA PRO A 64 9.71 -10.68 14.79
C PRO A 64 10.19 -11.50 13.59
N LEU A 65 9.36 -11.62 12.53
CA LEU A 65 9.68 -12.42 11.33
C LEU A 65 10.74 -11.76 10.45
N GLY A 66 10.85 -10.43 10.48
CA GLY A 66 11.80 -9.74 9.63
C GLY A 66 11.75 -8.21 9.77
N LEU A 67 12.43 -7.55 8.82
CA LEU A 67 12.63 -6.09 8.83
C LEU A 67 11.35 -5.28 8.52
N VAL A 68 10.24 -5.92 8.20
CA VAL A 68 8.95 -5.27 7.94
C VAL A 68 7.83 -5.86 8.77
N ASP A 69 8.15 -6.67 9.80
CA ASP A 69 7.13 -7.29 10.64
C ASP A 69 6.32 -6.22 11.37
N GLY A 70 5.01 -6.23 11.12
CA GLY A 70 4.07 -5.28 11.68
C GLY A 70 3.98 -3.92 10.96
N ILE A 71 4.77 -3.71 9.92
CA ILE A 71 4.70 -2.47 9.14
C ILE A 71 3.49 -2.52 8.21
N PRO A 72 2.59 -1.52 8.25
CA PRO A 72 1.49 -1.38 7.29
C PRO A 72 2.02 -1.13 5.87
N VAL A 73 1.56 -1.96 4.91
CA VAL A 73 1.99 -1.89 3.51
C VAL A 73 0.77 -1.92 2.60
N SER A 74 0.68 -0.98 1.67
CA SER A 74 -0.29 -1.03 0.58
C SER A 74 0.31 -1.68 -0.67
N VAL A 75 -0.54 -2.33 -1.47
CA VAL A 75 -0.11 -3.08 -2.66
C VAL A 75 -0.81 -2.51 -3.90
N LYS A 76 -0.05 -2.12 -4.91
CA LYS A 76 -0.61 -1.67 -6.18
C LYS A 76 -1.49 -2.75 -6.82
N ASP A 77 -2.63 -2.35 -7.39
CA ASP A 77 -3.61 -3.26 -8.00
C ASP A 77 -3.19 -3.82 -9.38
N VAL A 78 -1.93 -4.20 -9.48
CA VAL A 78 -1.36 -4.97 -10.60
C VAL A 78 -0.54 -6.17 -10.11
N LEU A 79 -0.24 -6.21 -8.82
CA LEU A 79 0.51 -7.28 -8.18
C LEU A 79 -0.46 -8.30 -7.61
N LEU A 80 -0.39 -9.54 -8.04
CA LEU A 80 -1.18 -10.63 -7.49
C LEU A 80 -0.99 -10.68 -5.98
N THR A 81 -2.10 -10.79 -5.26
CA THR A 81 -2.12 -10.82 -3.80
C THR A 81 -3.13 -11.88 -3.39
N LYS A 82 -2.65 -12.91 -2.74
CA LYS A 82 -3.47 -14.04 -2.31
C LYS A 82 -4.65 -13.58 -1.44
N GLY A 83 -5.85 -14.00 -1.81
CA GLY A 83 -7.10 -13.63 -1.14
C GLY A 83 -7.73 -12.32 -1.63
N TRP A 84 -7.04 -11.53 -2.45
CA TRP A 84 -7.53 -10.25 -2.96
C TRP A 84 -7.58 -10.22 -4.48
N SER A 85 -8.71 -9.81 -5.04
CA SER A 85 -8.80 -9.61 -6.50
C SER A 85 -7.78 -8.57 -6.98
N THR A 86 -7.15 -8.84 -8.12
CA THR A 86 -6.23 -7.91 -8.81
C THR A 86 -6.84 -7.57 -10.15
N LEU A 87 -7.39 -6.37 -10.28
CA LEU A 87 -8.25 -5.99 -11.40
C LEU A 87 -7.57 -5.09 -12.44
N TRP A 88 -6.30 -4.72 -12.23
CA TRP A 88 -5.51 -3.88 -13.15
C TRP A 88 -6.18 -2.56 -13.55
N GLY A 89 -7.05 -2.00 -12.68
CA GLY A 89 -7.82 -0.79 -12.98
C GLY A 89 -8.84 -0.97 -14.11
N SER A 90 -9.19 -2.20 -14.47
CA SER A 90 -10.04 -2.51 -15.64
C SER A 90 -11.35 -3.20 -15.24
N LYS A 91 -12.42 -2.79 -15.89
CA LYS A 91 -13.72 -3.48 -15.82
C LYS A 91 -13.77 -4.76 -16.63
N LEU A 92 -12.74 -5.04 -17.44
CA LEU A 92 -12.64 -6.26 -18.24
C LEU A 92 -12.13 -7.46 -17.42
N THR A 93 -11.51 -7.20 -16.27
CA THR A 93 -11.03 -8.26 -15.40
C THR A 93 -12.15 -8.70 -14.45
N SER A 94 -12.49 -9.99 -14.47
CA SER A 94 -13.48 -10.54 -13.54
C SER A 94 -12.91 -10.60 -12.12
N PRO A 95 -13.63 -10.14 -11.10
CA PRO A 95 -13.29 -10.40 -9.71
C PRO A 95 -13.54 -11.87 -9.31
N ASP A 96 -14.43 -12.56 -10.02
CA ASP A 96 -14.89 -13.92 -9.72
C ASP A 96 -13.95 -14.98 -10.32
N GLN A 97 -12.71 -14.99 -9.88
CA GLN A 97 -11.72 -16.00 -10.23
C GLN A 97 -10.86 -16.31 -8.99
N PRO A 98 -10.17 -17.45 -8.94
CA PRO A 98 -9.30 -17.76 -7.81
C PRO A 98 -8.13 -16.76 -7.75
N TRP A 99 -7.97 -16.16 -6.57
CA TRP A 99 -6.85 -15.27 -6.23
C TRP A 99 -6.01 -15.97 -5.15
N ASP A 100 -5.31 -17.03 -5.54
CA ASP A 100 -4.63 -17.97 -4.65
C ASP A 100 -3.11 -17.83 -4.65
N GLU A 101 -2.59 -16.87 -5.43
CA GLU A 101 -1.16 -16.62 -5.58
C GLU A 101 -0.76 -15.21 -5.12
N ASP A 102 0.42 -15.10 -4.54
CA ASP A 102 1.12 -13.85 -4.34
C ASP A 102 2.15 -13.65 -5.45
N ALA A 103 2.24 -12.44 -6.02
CA ALA A 103 3.40 -12.04 -6.80
C ALA A 103 4.68 -12.14 -5.95
N PRO A 104 5.86 -12.46 -6.52
CA PRO A 104 7.08 -12.68 -5.72
C PRO A 104 7.40 -11.58 -4.70
N PRO A 105 7.30 -10.28 -5.01
CA PRO A 105 7.57 -9.24 -4.01
C PRO A 105 6.51 -9.19 -2.89
N VAL A 106 5.25 -9.55 -3.19
CA VAL A 106 4.18 -9.64 -2.18
C VAL A 106 4.47 -10.82 -1.25
N ALA A 107 4.82 -11.99 -1.81
CA ALA A 107 5.18 -13.16 -1.03
C ALA A 107 6.34 -12.86 -0.07
N ARG A 108 7.40 -12.19 -0.55
CA ARG A 108 8.53 -11.79 0.32
C ARG A 108 8.10 -10.88 1.47
N LEU A 109 7.30 -9.86 1.20
CA LEU A 109 6.80 -8.97 2.27
C LEU A 109 5.95 -9.74 3.28
N ARG A 110 5.10 -10.66 2.82
CA ARG A 110 4.29 -11.51 3.70
C ARG A 110 5.16 -12.41 4.59
N GLU A 111 6.18 -13.05 4.03
CA GLU A 111 7.13 -13.89 4.77
C GLU A 111 7.88 -13.10 5.86
N TYR A 112 8.14 -11.82 5.60
CA TYR A 112 8.80 -10.94 6.56
C TYR A 112 7.83 -10.22 7.51
N GLY A 113 6.54 -10.59 7.49
CA GLY A 113 5.55 -10.16 8.46
C GLY A 113 4.92 -8.80 8.20
N ALA A 114 5.00 -8.27 6.97
CA ALA A 114 4.29 -7.04 6.62
C ALA A 114 2.78 -7.17 6.87
N VAL A 115 2.16 -6.11 7.33
CA VAL A 115 0.71 -6.01 7.52
C VAL A 115 0.11 -5.37 6.29
N PHE A 116 -0.54 -6.16 5.44
CA PHE A 116 -1.17 -5.63 4.24
C PHE A 116 -2.46 -4.89 4.56
N VAL A 117 -2.64 -3.70 3.93
CA VAL A 117 -3.77 -2.82 4.20
C VAL A 117 -4.83 -2.89 3.10
N GLY A 118 -4.39 -2.98 1.85
CA GLY A 118 -5.30 -2.99 0.71
C GLY A 118 -4.61 -2.80 -0.63
N LYS A 119 -5.45 -2.67 -1.67
CA LYS A 119 -5.02 -2.49 -3.06
C LYS A 119 -5.16 -1.04 -3.47
N THR A 120 -4.04 -0.41 -3.86
CA THR A 120 -4.03 0.98 -4.34
C THR A 120 -4.36 1.08 -5.82
N ASN A 121 -5.04 2.17 -6.18
CA ASN A 121 -5.45 2.47 -7.53
C ASN A 121 -4.28 2.61 -8.50
N THR A 122 -4.55 2.21 -9.74
CA THR A 122 -3.62 2.28 -10.87
C THR A 122 -4.37 2.74 -12.12
N SER A 123 -3.66 3.22 -13.14
CA SER A 123 -4.25 3.34 -14.47
C SER A 123 -4.65 1.97 -15.02
N GLU A 124 -5.60 1.94 -15.93
CA GLU A 124 -6.02 0.70 -16.59
C GLU A 124 -4.81 0.00 -17.24
N PHE A 125 -4.62 -1.29 -16.91
CA PHE A 125 -3.47 -2.10 -17.29
C PHE A 125 -2.10 -1.43 -17.05
N HIS A 126 -2.02 -0.50 -16.11
CA HIS A 126 -0.84 0.31 -15.76
C HIS A 126 -0.12 0.95 -16.98
N TRP A 127 -0.89 1.26 -18.03
CA TRP A 127 -0.36 1.66 -19.33
C TRP A 127 0.05 3.13 -19.41
N LYS A 128 -0.62 4.04 -18.70
CA LYS A 128 -0.37 5.49 -18.78
C LYS A 128 0.26 6.06 -17.50
N THR A 129 0.84 7.26 -17.61
CA THR A 129 1.55 7.94 -16.52
C THR A 129 0.67 8.86 -15.66
N VAL A 130 -0.63 8.64 -15.68
CA VAL A 130 -1.64 9.24 -14.77
C VAL A 130 -2.42 8.13 -14.10
N THR A 131 -2.98 8.39 -12.92
CA THR A 131 -3.74 7.39 -12.18
C THR A 131 -5.22 7.71 -12.26
N ASP A 132 -5.80 7.26 -13.34
CA ASP A 132 -7.24 7.20 -13.56
C ASP A 132 -7.60 5.89 -14.28
N SER A 133 -8.77 5.36 -14.03
CA SER A 133 -9.23 4.15 -14.71
C SER A 133 -10.75 4.10 -14.80
N PRO A 134 -11.30 3.33 -15.77
CA PRO A 134 -12.74 3.13 -15.85
C PRO A 134 -13.30 2.37 -14.65
N LEU A 135 -12.46 1.63 -13.91
CA LEU A 135 -12.88 0.87 -12.74
C LEU A 135 -12.98 1.74 -11.49
N THR A 136 -11.99 2.60 -11.24
CA THR A 136 -11.84 3.31 -9.96
C THR A 136 -12.00 4.83 -10.06
N GLY A 137 -12.07 5.39 -11.27
CA GLY A 137 -12.07 6.83 -11.46
C GLY A 137 -10.69 7.45 -11.30
N ILE A 138 -10.63 8.68 -10.84
CA ILE A 138 -9.43 9.52 -10.78
C ILE A 138 -8.85 9.52 -9.37
N THR A 139 -7.58 9.17 -9.21
CA THR A 139 -6.81 9.45 -7.99
C THR A 139 -6.27 10.87 -8.06
N ARG A 140 -6.39 11.63 -6.97
CA ARG A 140 -6.04 13.05 -6.92
C ARG A 140 -4.71 13.29 -6.23
N ASN A 141 -4.01 14.35 -6.65
CA ASN A 141 -2.78 14.76 -5.99
C ASN A 141 -3.12 15.38 -4.63
N PRO A 142 -2.50 14.95 -3.52
CA PRO A 142 -2.85 15.42 -2.19
C PRO A 142 -2.49 16.90 -1.93
N TRP A 143 -1.58 17.46 -2.72
CA TRP A 143 -1.17 18.87 -2.61
C TRP A 143 -2.07 19.82 -3.40
N ASN A 144 -2.66 19.32 -4.48
CA ASN A 144 -3.65 20.05 -5.28
C ASN A 144 -4.57 19.04 -5.97
N PRO A 145 -5.82 18.87 -5.51
CA PRO A 145 -6.77 17.88 -6.05
C PRO A 145 -7.15 18.08 -7.53
N GLU A 146 -6.88 19.25 -8.12
CA GLU A 146 -7.10 19.50 -9.55
C GLU A 146 -6.00 18.89 -10.43
N LEU A 147 -4.89 18.46 -9.83
CA LEU A 147 -3.75 17.90 -10.54
C LEU A 147 -3.70 16.38 -10.40
N THR A 148 -3.03 15.72 -11.35
CA THR A 148 -2.72 14.31 -11.27
C THR A 148 -1.58 14.06 -10.28
N PRO A 149 -1.61 12.96 -9.50
CA PRO A 149 -0.45 12.53 -8.73
C PRO A 149 0.62 11.85 -9.60
N GLY A 150 0.41 11.79 -10.92
CA GLY A 150 1.21 10.95 -11.80
C GLY A 150 0.71 9.50 -11.83
N GLY A 151 1.48 8.60 -12.43
CA GLY A 151 1.09 7.18 -12.56
C GLY A 151 2.20 6.31 -13.15
N SER A 152 1.91 5.04 -13.20
CA SER A 152 0.66 4.35 -12.89
C SER A 152 0.52 3.95 -11.40
N CYS A 153 1.51 4.23 -10.53
CA CYS A 153 1.45 3.98 -9.08
C CYS A 153 0.98 5.22 -8.30
N GLY A 154 0.10 6.06 -8.85
CA GLY A 154 -0.34 7.29 -8.16
C GLY A 154 -1.06 7.00 -6.84
N GLY A 155 -1.91 5.97 -6.79
CA GLY A 155 -2.53 5.55 -5.54
C GLY A 155 -1.50 5.19 -4.47
N ALA A 156 -0.48 4.41 -4.81
CA ALA A 156 0.59 4.04 -3.89
C ALA A 156 1.38 5.26 -3.37
N ALA A 157 1.72 6.19 -4.27
CA ALA A 157 2.47 7.40 -3.90
C ALA A 157 1.63 8.35 -3.03
N VAL A 158 0.34 8.52 -3.34
CA VAL A 158 -0.58 9.32 -2.53
C VAL A 158 -0.80 8.67 -1.15
N ALA A 159 -0.92 7.34 -1.06
CA ALA A 159 -1.03 6.65 0.22
C ALA A 159 0.12 7.02 1.16
N VAL A 160 1.35 6.96 0.66
CA VAL A 160 2.55 7.31 1.45
C VAL A 160 2.57 8.81 1.77
N ALA A 161 2.28 9.67 0.79
CA ALA A 161 2.30 11.13 0.97
C ALA A 161 1.28 11.64 2.01
N THR A 162 0.19 10.90 2.20
CA THR A 162 -0.89 11.28 3.14
C THR A 162 -0.86 10.50 4.44
N GLY A 163 0.16 9.68 4.68
CA GLY A 163 0.27 8.87 5.91
C GLY A 163 -0.70 7.69 5.98
N MET A 164 -1.25 7.23 4.86
CA MET A 164 -2.06 6.00 4.78
C MET A 164 -1.18 4.73 4.74
N GLY A 165 -0.07 4.80 5.40
CA GLY A 165 0.95 3.76 5.55
C GLY A 165 2.33 4.25 5.11
N PRO A 166 3.39 3.79 5.80
CA PRO A 166 4.76 4.25 5.56
C PRO A 166 5.41 3.61 4.33
N LEU A 167 4.84 2.51 3.83
CA LEU A 167 5.36 1.77 2.68
C LEU A 167 4.24 1.40 1.70
N ALA A 168 4.57 1.45 0.42
CA ALA A 168 3.71 0.99 -0.64
C ALA A 168 4.50 0.21 -1.70
N LEU A 169 3.95 -0.91 -2.16
CA LEU A 169 4.55 -1.73 -3.21
C LEU A 169 3.97 -1.35 -4.57
N GLY A 170 4.84 -0.96 -5.49
CA GLY A 170 4.49 -0.55 -6.84
C GLY A 170 5.27 -1.30 -7.92
N THR A 171 5.09 -0.89 -9.17
CA THR A 171 5.82 -1.40 -10.34
C THR A 171 6.31 -0.23 -11.19
N ASP A 172 7.47 -0.33 -11.81
CA ASP A 172 8.02 0.73 -12.64
C ASP A 172 8.74 0.18 -13.87
N GLY A 173 8.05 0.17 -15.01
CA GLY A 173 8.66 -0.15 -16.30
C GLY A 173 9.14 1.10 -17.05
N ARG A 174 8.42 2.24 -16.90
CA ARG A 174 8.68 3.50 -17.63
C ARG A 174 8.55 4.75 -16.74
N GLY A 175 8.79 4.61 -15.43
CA GLY A 175 8.66 5.70 -14.49
C GLY A 175 7.46 5.60 -13.56
N SER A 176 6.74 4.48 -13.54
CA SER A 176 5.46 4.37 -12.81
C SER A 176 5.57 4.47 -11.28
N ILE A 177 6.74 4.28 -10.68
CA ILE A 177 7.03 4.64 -9.28
C ILE A 177 7.61 6.07 -9.24
N ARG A 178 8.65 6.32 -10.03
CA ARG A 178 9.44 7.55 -9.94
C ARG A 178 8.64 8.81 -10.27
N VAL A 179 7.78 8.75 -11.30
CA VAL A 179 6.93 9.89 -11.70
C VAL A 179 5.96 10.29 -10.57
N PRO A 180 5.10 9.40 -10.04
CA PRO A 180 4.20 9.81 -8.98
C PRO A 180 4.92 10.16 -7.67
N CYS A 181 6.04 9.52 -7.35
CA CYS A 181 6.85 9.91 -6.19
C CYS A 181 7.39 11.33 -6.33
N SER A 182 7.85 11.73 -7.53
CA SER A 182 8.28 13.10 -7.81
C SER A 182 7.13 14.11 -7.69
N PHE A 183 5.91 13.75 -8.13
CA PHE A 183 4.76 14.65 -8.11
C PHE A 183 4.12 14.79 -6.72
N THR A 184 4.30 13.79 -5.85
CA THR A 184 3.73 13.78 -4.50
C THR A 184 4.76 14.05 -3.39
N GLY A 185 6.05 14.19 -3.74
CA GLY A 185 7.11 14.52 -2.79
C GLY A 185 7.54 13.38 -1.88
N VAL A 186 7.38 12.12 -2.33
CA VAL A 186 7.80 10.95 -1.57
C VAL A 186 9.01 10.26 -2.19
N PHE A 187 9.74 9.48 -1.38
CA PHE A 187 10.86 8.68 -1.88
C PHE A 187 10.35 7.48 -2.69
N GLY A 188 10.90 7.30 -3.88
CA GLY A 188 10.58 6.17 -4.76
C GLY A 188 11.81 5.44 -5.23
N LEU A 189 11.87 4.13 -5.01
CA LEU A 189 12.96 3.26 -5.44
C LEU A 189 12.52 2.33 -6.55
N LYS A 190 13.18 2.41 -7.70
CA LYS A 190 13.15 1.38 -8.74
C LYS A 190 14.53 0.72 -8.78
N PRO A 191 14.67 -0.52 -8.31
CA PRO A 191 15.95 -1.20 -8.38
C PRO A 191 16.36 -1.48 -9.83
N THR A 192 17.65 -1.64 -10.04
CA THR A 192 18.21 -2.30 -11.23
C THR A 192 18.11 -3.81 -11.07
N PHE A 193 18.37 -4.54 -12.15
CA PHE A 193 18.44 -6.01 -12.09
C PHE A 193 19.59 -6.47 -11.21
#